data_a1665b58778a766e13b050c6d3023bf5
#
_entry.id   a1665b58778a766e13b050c6d3023bf5
#
_cell.length_a   1.000
_cell.length_b   1.000
_cell.length_c   1.000
_cell.angle_alpha   90.00
_cell.angle_beta   90.00
_cell.angle_gamma   90.00
#
_symmetry.space_group_name_H-M   'P 1'
#
loop_
_entity.id
_entity.type
_entity.pdbx_description
1 polymer ?
#
loop_
_entity_poly.entity_id
_entity_poly.type
_entity_poly.pdbx_seq_one_letter_code
_entity_poly.pdbx_strand_id
1 'polypeptide(L)'
;NTERIGALMITCEELDHRMLEVLTAATGGLHLKTDQICFQSHVESFYYYNLYQPEELWRHKTILCEYGDASIRTYCMECNRHTTPVVAYMEEREFPFPVPESDEKMQEIAKKLCENQMISSVYLIGEAFSRDWMKESLRYLCKGRRVFQGNNLFSKGACYGMMERLTPGETGK
;
A
#
# COMPACT_ATOMS: atom_id res chain seq x y z
N ASN A 1 18.79 -9.58 26.45
CA ASN A 1 17.55 -10.15 25.85
C ASN A 1 17.70 -10.14 24.34
N THR A 2 18.11 -11.25 23.77
CA THR A 2 18.03 -11.46 22.33
C THR A 2 16.57 -11.82 22.04
N GLU A 3 15.76 -10.85 21.63
CA GLU A 3 14.46 -11.11 21.05
C GLU A 3 14.67 -11.95 19.79
N ARG A 4 14.11 -13.15 19.77
CA ARG A 4 14.16 -14.01 18.59
C ARG A 4 13.08 -13.57 17.62
N ILE A 5 13.45 -13.38 16.36
CA ILE A 5 12.48 -13.17 15.29
C ILE A 5 11.63 -14.45 15.19
N GLY A 6 10.34 -14.33 15.43
CA GLY A 6 9.39 -15.45 15.37
C GLY A 6 8.95 -15.75 13.94
N ALA A 7 8.81 -14.71 13.10
CA ALA A 7 8.43 -14.83 11.71
C ALA A 7 8.85 -13.57 10.94
N LEU A 8 8.99 -13.69 9.62
CA LEU A 8 9.41 -12.62 8.73
C LEU A 8 8.49 -12.57 7.51
N MET A 9 7.91 -11.40 7.25
CA MET A 9 7.23 -11.10 5.99
C MET A 9 8.08 -10.10 5.20
N ILE A 10 8.43 -10.46 3.99
CA ILE A 10 9.13 -9.58 3.05
C ILE A 10 8.13 -9.10 2.02
N THR A 11 8.05 -7.79 1.82
CA THR A 11 7.20 -7.19 0.81
C THR A 11 8.06 -6.62 -0.33
N CYS A 12 7.59 -6.80 -1.56
CA CYS A 12 8.22 -6.32 -2.78
C CYS A 12 7.17 -5.83 -3.78
N GLU A 13 7.59 -5.08 -4.76
CA GLU A 13 6.70 -4.48 -5.76
C GLU A 13 5.93 -5.55 -6.52
N GLU A 14 6.65 -6.49 -7.13
CA GLU A 14 6.08 -7.63 -7.84
C GLU A 14 6.65 -8.93 -7.28
N LEU A 15 5.78 -9.91 -7.08
CA LEU A 15 6.14 -11.22 -6.54
C LEU A 15 6.04 -12.27 -7.65
N ASP A 16 7.00 -12.23 -8.58
CA ASP A 16 7.15 -13.24 -9.63
C ASP A 16 8.06 -14.41 -9.19
N HIS A 17 8.17 -15.42 -10.03
CA HIS A 17 8.98 -16.61 -9.75
C HIS A 17 10.47 -16.26 -9.53
N ARG A 18 11.01 -15.33 -10.34
CA ARG A 18 12.41 -14.89 -10.22
C ARG A 18 12.68 -14.16 -8.91
N MET A 19 11.77 -13.28 -8.52
CA MET A 19 11.87 -12.56 -7.25
C MET A 19 11.80 -13.53 -6.07
N LEU A 20 10.90 -14.52 -6.12
CA LEU A 20 10.81 -15.57 -5.10
C LEU A 20 12.10 -16.35 -4.94
N GLU A 21 12.76 -16.73 -6.05
CA GLU A 21 14.06 -17.41 -6.00
C GLU A 21 15.15 -16.55 -5.34
N VAL A 22 15.23 -15.26 -5.73
CA VAL A 22 16.20 -14.31 -5.15
C VAL A 22 15.96 -14.11 -3.67
N LEU A 23 14.72 -13.87 -3.26
CA LEU A 23 14.36 -13.65 -1.85
C LEU A 23 14.58 -14.91 -1.01
N THR A 24 14.24 -16.08 -1.54
CA THR A 24 14.49 -17.37 -0.88
C THR A 24 15.99 -17.61 -0.67
N ALA A 25 16.81 -17.34 -1.67
CA ALA A 25 18.27 -17.45 -1.56
C ALA A 25 18.83 -16.44 -0.54
N ALA A 26 18.37 -15.19 -0.57
CA ALA A 26 18.82 -14.15 0.35
C ALA A 26 18.46 -14.44 1.81
N THR A 27 17.34 -15.09 2.06
CA THR A 27 16.85 -15.42 3.41
C THR A 27 17.38 -16.74 3.95
N GLY A 28 18.00 -17.57 3.12
CA GLY A 28 18.51 -18.89 3.50
C GLY A 28 19.52 -18.90 4.67
N GLY A 29 20.20 -17.77 4.91
CA GLY A 29 21.13 -17.58 6.03
C GLY A 29 20.51 -17.15 7.36
N LEU A 30 19.20 -16.93 7.42
CA LEU A 30 18.54 -16.33 8.61
C LEU A 30 18.22 -17.34 9.72
N HIS A 31 18.51 -18.64 9.53
CA HIS A 31 18.21 -19.71 10.49
C HIS A 31 16.73 -19.75 10.97
N LEU A 32 15.81 -19.22 10.17
CA LEU A 32 14.38 -19.34 10.36
C LEU A 32 13.86 -20.60 9.64
N LYS A 33 12.77 -21.18 10.17
CA LYS A 33 12.08 -22.26 9.47
C LYS A 33 11.39 -21.71 8.22
N THR A 34 11.22 -22.55 7.21
CA THR A 34 10.61 -22.13 5.93
C THR A 34 9.20 -21.59 6.09
N ASP A 35 8.42 -22.12 7.03
CA ASP A 35 7.08 -21.65 7.36
C ASP A 35 7.04 -20.30 8.11
N GLN A 36 8.19 -19.85 8.60
CA GLN A 36 8.35 -18.56 9.28
C GLN A 36 8.80 -17.44 8.34
N ILE A 37 9.09 -17.73 7.07
CA ILE A 37 9.47 -16.75 6.05
C ILE A 37 8.40 -16.72 4.99
N CYS A 38 7.77 -15.57 4.85
CA CYS A 38 6.70 -15.34 3.88
C CYS A 38 7.02 -14.15 2.99
N PHE A 39 6.44 -14.16 1.79
CA PHE A 39 6.59 -13.10 0.81
C PHE A 39 5.22 -12.52 0.45
N GLN A 40 5.18 -11.23 0.17
CA GLN A 40 3.96 -10.49 -0.10
C GLN A 40 4.23 -9.37 -1.10
N SER A 41 3.29 -9.12 -2.01
CA SER A 41 3.39 -7.99 -2.93
C SER A 41 3.03 -6.66 -2.23
N HIS A 42 3.39 -5.53 -2.86
CA HIS A 42 2.95 -4.21 -2.40
C HIS A 42 1.42 -4.07 -2.43
N VAL A 43 0.76 -4.68 -3.43
CA VAL A 43 -0.70 -4.73 -3.54
C VAL A 43 -1.33 -5.43 -2.34
N GLU A 44 -0.82 -6.62 -1.98
CA GLU A 44 -1.29 -7.36 -0.79
C GLU A 44 -0.99 -6.60 0.50
N SER A 45 0.17 -5.94 0.58
CA SER A 45 0.55 -5.13 1.73
C SER A 45 -0.40 -3.94 1.90
N PHE A 46 -0.80 -3.30 0.81
CA PHE A 46 -1.80 -2.23 0.84
C PHE A 46 -3.17 -2.75 1.28
N TYR A 47 -3.59 -3.91 0.81
CA TYR A 47 -4.83 -4.56 1.24
C TYR A 47 -4.86 -4.80 2.75
N TYR A 48 -3.86 -5.49 3.29
CA TYR A 48 -3.80 -5.75 4.73
C TYR A 48 -3.67 -4.47 5.55
N TYR A 49 -2.89 -3.50 5.08
CA TYR A 49 -2.81 -2.21 5.75
C TYR A 49 -4.19 -1.56 5.90
N ASN A 50 -5.00 -1.52 4.84
CA ASN A 50 -6.32 -0.92 4.89
C ASN A 50 -7.27 -1.66 5.85
N LEU A 51 -7.31 -2.97 5.81
CA LEU A 51 -8.20 -3.76 6.66
C LEU A 51 -7.96 -3.52 8.16
N TYR A 52 -6.73 -3.20 8.53
CA TYR A 52 -6.36 -2.89 9.92
C TYR A 52 -6.59 -1.42 10.30
N GLN A 53 -7.00 -0.57 9.34
CA GLN A 53 -7.41 0.79 9.65
C GLN A 53 -8.89 0.83 10.10
N PRO A 54 -9.33 1.92 10.77
CA PRO A 54 -10.75 2.17 11.01
C PRO A 54 -11.57 2.08 9.71
N GLU A 55 -12.74 1.44 9.77
CA GLU A 55 -13.59 1.17 8.60
C GLU A 55 -13.94 2.44 7.79
N GLU A 56 -14.07 3.57 8.45
CA GLU A 56 -14.33 4.86 7.82
C GLU A 56 -13.27 5.26 6.78
N LEU A 57 -12.01 4.78 6.93
CA LEU A 57 -10.90 5.08 6.01
C LEU A 57 -10.93 4.23 4.73
N TRP A 58 -11.67 3.13 4.71
CA TRP A 58 -11.81 2.25 3.57
C TRP A 58 -13.26 1.85 3.25
N ARG A 59 -14.22 2.63 3.79
CA ARG A 59 -15.66 2.44 3.53
C ARG A 59 -16.01 2.55 2.04
N HIS A 60 -15.36 3.46 1.35
CA HIS A 60 -15.39 3.63 -0.10
C HIS A 60 -14.01 3.29 -0.66
N LYS A 61 -13.73 3.71 -1.88
CA LYS A 61 -12.41 3.50 -2.48
C LYS A 61 -11.30 4.15 -1.67
N THR A 62 -10.17 3.49 -1.66
CA THR A 62 -8.91 4.03 -1.13
C THR A 62 -7.89 4.12 -2.25
N ILE A 63 -7.09 5.16 -2.25
CA ILE A 63 -6.07 5.37 -3.27
C ILE A 63 -4.70 5.41 -2.58
N LEU A 64 -3.76 4.69 -3.15
CA LEU A 64 -2.34 4.81 -2.84
C LEU A 64 -1.64 5.41 -4.04
N CYS A 65 -0.85 6.45 -3.83
CA CYS A 65 0.05 7.03 -4.83
C CYS A 65 1.49 6.77 -4.37
N GLU A 66 2.25 6.07 -5.20
CA GLU A 66 3.66 5.80 -4.98
C GLU A 66 4.49 6.64 -5.95
N TYR A 67 5.39 7.46 -5.39
CA TYR A 67 6.26 8.33 -6.19
C TYR A 67 7.48 7.54 -6.68
N GLY A 68 7.56 7.32 -7.99
CA GLY A 68 8.69 6.69 -8.65
C GLY A 68 9.66 7.72 -9.26
N ASP A 69 10.65 7.23 -10.00
CA ASP A 69 11.69 8.08 -10.60
C ASP A 69 11.14 9.03 -11.68
N ALA A 70 10.25 8.53 -12.54
CA ALA A 70 9.66 9.31 -13.64
C ALA A 70 8.14 9.05 -13.79
N SER A 71 7.51 8.48 -12.80
CA SER A 71 6.08 8.15 -12.80
C SER A 71 5.49 8.21 -11.40
N ILE A 72 4.17 8.35 -11.34
CA ILE A 72 3.38 8.08 -10.14
C ILE A 72 2.59 6.81 -10.41
N ARG A 73 2.89 5.75 -9.64
CA ARG A 73 2.08 4.53 -9.63
C ARG A 73 0.94 4.68 -8.65
N THR A 74 -0.23 4.24 -9.03
CA THR A 74 -1.41 4.38 -8.21
C THR A 74 -2.15 3.06 -8.08
N TYR A 75 -2.60 2.75 -6.88
CA TYR A 75 -3.43 1.60 -6.56
C TYR A 75 -4.77 2.11 -6.02
N CYS A 76 -5.85 1.78 -6.71
CA CYS A 76 -7.19 2.11 -6.27
C CYS A 76 -7.88 0.83 -5.78
N MET A 77 -8.22 0.79 -4.51
CA MET A 77 -8.83 -0.37 -3.87
C MET A 77 -10.25 -0.09 -3.45
N GLU A 78 -11.15 -1.04 -3.73
CA GLU A 78 -12.53 -1.05 -3.27
C GLU A 78 -12.82 -2.38 -2.56
N CYS A 79 -13.21 -2.32 -1.28
CA CYS A 79 -13.51 -3.49 -0.47
C CYS A 79 -15.02 -3.77 -0.45
N ASN A 80 -15.40 -5.01 -0.73
CA ASN A 80 -16.75 -5.49 -0.50
C ASN A 80 -16.88 -5.96 0.96
N ARG A 81 -17.54 -5.14 1.78
CA ARG A 81 -17.73 -5.37 3.22
C ARG A 81 -18.86 -6.35 3.55
N HIS A 82 -19.62 -6.78 2.55
CA HIS A 82 -20.74 -7.69 2.72
C HIS A 82 -20.35 -9.17 2.57
N THR A 83 -19.07 -9.43 2.36
CA THR A 83 -18.52 -10.80 2.23
C THR A 83 -17.58 -11.10 3.39
N THR A 84 -17.54 -12.38 3.78
CA THR A 84 -16.56 -12.91 4.75
C THR A 84 -15.89 -14.12 4.10
N PRO A 85 -14.59 -14.07 3.80
CA PRO A 85 -13.68 -12.94 4.01
C PRO A 85 -14.03 -11.72 3.14
N VAL A 86 -13.52 -10.55 3.52
CA VAL A 86 -13.66 -9.31 2.75
C VAL A 86 -12.96 -9.48 1.41
N VAL A 87 -13.68 -9.20 0.32
CA VAL A 87 -13.12 -9.23 -1.04
C VAL A 87 -12.78 -7.82 -1.47
N ALA A 88 -11.56 -7.62 -1.96
CA ALA A 88 -11.10 -6.35 -2.50
C ALA A 88 -10.89 -6.42 -4.01
N TYR A 89 -11.30 -5.36 -4.68
CA TYR A 89 -10.97 -5.10 -6.09
C TYR A 89 -9.85 -4.07 -6.13
N MET A 90 -8.82 -4.34 -6.92
CA MET A 90 -7.66 -3.48 -7.06
C MET A 90 -7.50 -3.07 -8.52
N GLU A 91 -7.35 -1.77 -8.76
CA GLU A 91 -6.98 -1.22 -10.05
C GLU A 91 -5.64 -0.51 -9.91
N GLU A 92 -4.68 -0.92 -10.73
CA GLU A 92 -3.37 -0.29 -10.80
C GLU A 92 -3.27 0.56 -12.06
N ARG A 93 -2.71 1.77 -11.91
CA ARG A 93 -2.40 2.67 -13.02
C ARG A 93 -1.07 3.34 -12.79
N GLU A 94 -0.35 3.59 -13.87
CA GLU A 94 0.88 4.35 -13.86
C GLU A 94 0.71 5.62 -14.69
N PHE A 95 1.09 6.75 -14.09
CA PHE A 95 1.02 8.07 -14.71
C PHE A 95 2.43 8.60 -14.95
N PRO A 96 2.82 8.96 -16.19
CA PRO A 96 4.09 9.62 -16.44
C PRO A 96 4.22 10.90 -15.63
N PHE A 97 5.35 11.06 -14.97
CA PHE A 97 5.67 12.23 -14.13
C PHE A 97 7.08 12.73 -14.42
N PRO A 98 7.32 13.20 -15.68
CA PRO A 98 8.66 13.51 -16.17
C PRO A 98 9.27 14.77 -15.55
N VAL A 99 8.43 15.65 -14.98
CA VAL A 99 8.88 16.87 -14.28
C VAL A 99 8.72 16.62 -12.78
N PRO A 100 9.83 16.44 -12.06
CA PRO A 100 9.77 16.21 -10.62
C PRO A 100 9.04 17.32 -9.88
N GLU A 101 8.27 16.95 -8.85
CA GLU A 101 7.62 17.87 -7.92
C GLU A 101 6.70 18.91 -8.60
N SER A 102 6.05 18.53 -9.69
CA SER A 102 5.08 19.38 -10.41
C SER A 102 3.70 19.32 -9.78
N ASP A 103 3.30 20.37 -9.07
CA ASP A 103 1.97 20.47 -8.44
C ASP A 103 0.83 20.45 -9.47
N GLU A 104 1.02 21.12 -10.62
CA GLU A 104 0.07 21.14 -11.74
C GLU A 104 -0.17 19.71 -12.27
N LYS A 105 0.90 18.96 -12.53
CA LYS A 105 0.82 17.59 -13.02
C LYS A 105 0.17 16.66 -12.01
N MET A 106 0.51 16.80 -10.74
CA MET A 106 -0.12 16.03 -9.66
C MET A 106 -1.61 16.39 -9.52
N GLN A 107 -1.99 17.64 -9.72
CA GLN A 107 -3.39 18.02 -9.72
C GLN A 107 -4.18 17.37 -10.87
N GLU A 108 -3.60 17.25 -12.06
CA GLU A 108 -4.22 16.51 -13.18
C GLU A 108 -4.43 15.04 -12.83
N ILE A 109 -3.42 14.40 -12.23
CA ILE A 109 -3.52 13.00 -11.78
C ILE A 109 -4.60 12.86 -10.72
N ALA A 110 -4.59 13.73 -9.72
CA ALA A 110 -5.58 13.74 -8.63
C ALA A 110 -7.02 13.88 -9.15
N LYS A 111 -7.24 14.75 -10.14
CA LYS A 111 -8.53 14.90 -10.80
C LYS A 111 -8.97 13.60 -11.48
N LYS A 112 -8.09 12.97 -12.28
CA LYS A 112 -8.38 11.70 -12.97
C LYS A 112 -8.70 10.56 -12.01
N LEU A 113 -8.05 10.52 -10.85
CA LEU A 113 -8.26 9.49 -9.84
C LEU A 113 -9.56 9.68 -9.03
N CYS A 114 -9.92 10.93 -8.76
CA CYS A 114 -10.99 11.26 -7.81
C CYS A 114 -12.29 11.71 -8.47
N GLU A 115 -12.28 12.06 -9.78
CA GLU A 115 -13.44 12.57 -10.46
C GLU A 115 -14.54 11.50 -10.53
N ASN A 116 -15.77 11.89 -10.10
CA ASN A 116 -16.94 11.01 -10.05
C ASN A 116 -16.74 9.72 -9.21
N GLN A 117 -15.79 9.72 -8.27
CA GLN A 117 -15.51 8.61 -7.38
C GLN A 117 -15.74 8.99 -5.92
N MET A 118 -16.29 8.04 -5.15
CA MET A 118 -16.36 8.15 -3.70
C MET A 118 -15.06 7.60 -3.11
N ILE A 119 -14.20 8.48 -2.61
CA ILE A 119 -12.90 8.13 -2.05
C ILE A 119 -12.90 8.46 -0.56
N SER A 120 -12.61 7.48 0.29
CA SER A 120 -12.48 7.66 1.75
C SER A 120 -11.11 8.21 2.12
N SER A 121 -10.04 7.62 1.59
CA SER A 121 -8.68 8.01 1.94
C SER A 121 -7.72 7.95 0.75
N VAL A 122 -6.67 8.75 0.84
CA VAL A 122 -5.55 8.77 -0.11
C VAL A 122 -4.25 8.68 0.69
N TYR A 123 -3.39 7.78 0.27
CA TYR A 123 -2.06 7.56 0.86
C TYR A 123 -1.00 7.98 -0.15
N LEU A 124 -0.07 8.81 0.28
CA LEU A 124 1.04 9.31 -0.52
C LEU A 124 2.34 8.72 0.01
N ILE A 125 3.01 7.90 -0.78
CA ILE A 125 4.25 7.20 -0.43
C ILE A 125 5.39 7.65 -1.34
N GLY A 126 6.56 7.83 -0.75
CA GLY A 126 7.78 8.26 -1.40
C GLY A 126 8.29 9.56 -0.79
N GLU A 127 9.61 9.69 -0.69
CA GLU A 127 10.26 10.84 -0.04
C GLU A 127 9.88 12.18 -0.67
N ALA A 128 9.64 12.21 -1.98
CA ALA A 128 9.26 13.42 -2.68
C ALA A 128 7.93 14.00 -2.17
N PHE A 129 6.99 13.17 -1.75
CA PHE A 129 5.73 13.66 -1.19
C PHE A 129 5.88 14.33 0.19
N SER A 130 6.98 14.11 0.90
CA SER A 130 7.25 14.78 2.18
C SER A 130 7.78 16.21 2.02
N ARG A 131 8.10 16.63 0.79
CA ARG A 131 8.59 17.98 0.47
C ARG A 131 7.42 18.93 0.21
N ASP A 132 7.65 20.24 0.38
CA ASP A 132 6.61 21.28 0.27
C ASP A 132 6.44 21.79 -1.18
N TRP A 133 6.02 20.92 -2.09
CA TRP A 133 5.73 21.29 -3.47
C TRP A 133 4.25 21.15 -3.84
N MET A 134 3.51 20.28 -3.14
CA MET A 134 2.09 20.06 -3.36
C MET A 134 1.25 21.14 -2.66
N LYS A 135 0.59 21.99 -3.43
CA LYS A 135 -0.30 23.04 -2.90
C LYS A 135 -1.73 22.84 -3.37
N GLU A 136 -1.98 23.08 -4.65
CA GLU A 136 -3.32 22.94 -5.23
C GLU A 136 -3.74 21.49 -5.38
N SER A 137 -2.81 20.59 -5.70
CA SER A 137 -3.05 19.15 -5.74
C SER A 137 -3.44 18.60 -4.37
N LEU A 138 -2.72 18.98 -3.31
CA LEU A 138 -3.04 18.55 -1.95
C LEU A 138 -4.38 19.12 -1.47
N ARG A 139 -4.64 20.41 -1.75
CA ARG A 139 -5.93 21.02 -1.46
C ARG A 139 -7.09 20.29 -2.16
N TYR A 140 -6.89 19.87 -3.41
CA TYR A 140 -7.89 19.09 -4.14
C TYR A 140 -8.08 17.69 -3.54
N LEU A 141 -7.00 16.98 -3.21
CA LEU A 141 -7.05 15.66 -2.58
C LEU A 141 -7.75 15.68 -1.23
N CYS A 142 -7.55 16.74 -0.43
CA CYS A 142 -8.18 16.88 0.90
C CYS A 142 -9.67 17.23 0.87
N LYS A 143 -10.28 17.49 -0.28
CA LYS A 143 -11.72 17.78 -0.36
C LYS A 143 -12.57 16.57 -0.03
N GLY A 144 -13.08 16.49 1.20
CA GLY A 144 -13.96 15.41 1.68
C GLY A 144 -13.28 14.05 1.81
N ARG A 145 -11.95 14.00 1.85
CA ARG A 145 -11.15 12.79 1.96
C ARG A 145 -10.09 12.95 3.04
N ARG A 146 -9.62 11.84 3.59
CA ARG A 146 -8.45 11.81 4.47
C ARG A 146 -7.21 11.57 3.64
N VAL A 147 -6.19 12.43 3.77
CA VAL A 147 -4.91 12.29 3.07
C VAL A 147 -3.81 12.02 4.07
N PHE A 148 -3.03 10.99 3.82
CA PHE A 148 -1.92 10.56 4.67
C PHE A 148 -0.62 10.56 3.86
N GLN A 149 0.45 10.99 4.48
CA GLN A 149 1.81 10.88 3.94
C GLN A 149 2.64 9.97 4.84
N GLY A 150 3.47 9.13 4.25
CA GLY A 150 4.36 8.26 5.01
C GLY A 150 5.00 7.18 4.14
N ASN A 151 6.13 6.63 4.60
CA ASN A 151 6.94 5.70 3.83
C ASN A 151 6.92 4.26 4.36
N ASN A 152 6.12 3.97 5.38
CA ASN A 152 6.11 2.66 6.04
C ASN A 152 4.80 1.87 5.86
N LEU A 153 3.96 2.25 4.90
CA LEU A 153 2.68 1.59 4.66
C LEU A 153 2.87 0.12 4.26
N PHE A 154 3.78 -0.15 3.33
CA PHE A 154 4.02 -1.52 2.87
C PHE A 154 4.60 -2.41 3.97
N SER A 155 5.56 -1.92 4.76
CA SER A 155 6.13 -2.68 5.88
C SER A 155 5.10 -2.95 6.98
N LYS A 156 4.22 -2.00 7.26
CA LYS A 156 3.10 -2.22 8.19
C LYS A 156 2.09 -3.23 7.63
N GLY A 157 1.73 -3.10 6.36
CA GLY A 157 0.84 -4.04 5.68
C GLY A 157 1.41 -5.46 5.63
N ALA A 158 2.73 -5.58 5.41
CA ALA A 158 3.43 -6.86 5.50
C ALA A 158 3.35 -7.47 6.91
N CYS A 159 3.53 -6.64 7.94
CA CYS A 159 3.39 -7.07 9.33
C CYS A 159 1.96 -7.57 9.59
N TYR A 160 0.93 -6.84 9.16
CA TYR A 160 -0.47 -7.26 9.31
C TYR A 160 -0.77 -8.55 8.53
N GLY A 161 -0.24 -8.70 7.32
CA GLY A 161 -0.36 -9.94 6.56
C GLY A 161 0.26 -11.14 7.25
N MET A 162 1.42 -10.95 7.92
CA MET A 162 2.03 -12.00 8.73
C MET A 162 1.18 -12.34 9.96
N MET A 163 0.63 -11.34 10.65
CA MET A 163 -0.26 -11.57 11.79
C MET A 163 -1.47 -12.41 11.39
N GLU A 164 -2.10 -12.10 10.26
CA GLU A 164 -3.24 -12.88 9.75
C GLU A 164 -2.86 -14.33 9.42
N ARG A 165 -1.64 -14.58 8.93
CA ARG A 165 -1.15 -15.95 8.66
C ARG A 165 -0.87 -16.74 9.94
N LEU A 166 -0.35 -16.07 10.97
CA LEU A 166 -0.04 -16.72 12.26
C LEU A 166 -1.29 -17.00 13.10
N THR A 167 -2.27 -16.12 13.02
CA THR A 167 -3.51 -16.17 13.81
C THR A 167 -4.73 -15.86 12.92
N PRO A 168 -5.08 -16.78 11.98
CA PRO A 168 -6.16 -16.53 11.02
C PRO A 168 -7.49 -16.24 11.71
N GLY A 169 -8.15 -15.16 11.30
CA GLY A 169 -9.48 -14.79 11.77
C GLY A 169 -9.53 -14.12 13.14
N GLU A 170 -8.41 -13.87 13.82
CA GLU A 170 -8.43 -13.10 15.08
C GLU A 170 -8.89 -11.66 14.86
N THR A 171 -8.72 -11.12 13.65
CA THR A 171 -9.19 -9.77 13.31
C THR A 171 -10.68 -9.71 12.99
N GLY A 172 -11.34 -10.85 12.77
CA GLY A 172 -12.76 -10.94 12.42
C GLY A 172 -13.11 -10.34 11.04
N LYS A 173 -12.12 -10.18 10.17
CA LYS A 173 -12.27 -9.53 8.86
C LYS A 173 -12.02 -10.46 7.69
#